data_1e192607e3da4326c5ab35680caad578
#
_entry.id   1e192607e3da4326c5ab35680caad578
#
_cell.length_a   1.000
_cell.length_b   1.000
_cell.length_c   1.000
_cell.angle_alpha   90.00
_cell.angle_beta   90.00
_cell.angle_gamma   90.00
#
_symmetry.space_group_name_H-M   'P 1'
#
loop_
_entity.id
_entity.type
_entity.pdbx_description
1 polymer ?
#
loop_
_entity_poly.entity_id
_entity_poly.type
_entity_poly.pdbx_seq_one_letter_code
_entity_poly.pdbx_strand_id
1 'polypeptide(L)'
;MNAKEKIEELLEASEDGTITAAQVTEAGLHRSVLQEFVKSGEMYRFGRGLYVRSSAWEDDFYLLQRKYGRGIYSHDTALYLLGYSDRTPAKYTMTFPKGYNAPSLKQENLIIKRVVPENYEFGRVEIESPSGNPIRVYDLERTLCDILRGSGSDVQIVGEAMKRYAASKDKNIHKLMQYADQLRVKPKVLRYMEVL
;
A
#
# COMPACT_ATOMS: atom_id res chain seq x y z
N MET A 1 29.08 23.80 6.72
CA MET A 1 28.20 22.69 7.11
C MET A 1 28.84 21.39 6.66
N ASN A 2 29.09 20.49 7.55
CA ASN A 2 29.73 19.20 7.23
C ASN A 2 28.67 18.21 6.67
N ALA A 3 29.13 17.05 6.17
CA ALA A 3 28.19 16.07 5.56
C ALA A 3 27.17 15.51 6.56
N LYS A 4 27.57 15.38 7.84
CA LYS A 4 26.69 14.89 8.90
C LYS A 4 25.58 15.90 9.20
N GLU A 5 25.92 17.18 9.34
CA GLU A 5 24.95 18.26 9.56
C GLU A 5 23.92 18.34 8.44
N LYS A 6 24.33 18.18 7.17
CA LYS A 6 23.42 18.16 6.04
C LYS A 6 22.46 16.97 6.04
N ILE A 7 22.90 15.79 6.43
CA ILE A 7 22.03 14.61 6.55
C ILE A 7 21.02 14.81 7.68
N GLU A 8 21.46 15.36 8.82
CA GLU A 8 20.55 15.69 9.93
C GLU A 8 19.48 16.70 9.48
N GLU A 9 19.87 17.76 8.77
CA GLU A 9 18.93 18.75 8.23
C GLU A 9 17.92 18.12 7.26
N LEU A 10 18.37 17.21 6.37
CA LEU A 10 17.46 16.48 5.47
C LEU A 10 16.51 15.55 6.23
N LEU A 11 16.96 14.93 7.32
CA LEU A 11 16.13 14.07 8.16
C LEU A 11 15.16 14.88 9.03
N GLU A 12 15.54 16.08 9.48
CA GLU A 12 14.65 16.99 10.20
C GLU A 12 13.58 17.61 9.30
N ALA A 13 13.93 17.86 8.03
CA ALA A 13 12.98 18.30 7.02
C ALA A 13 12.03 17.18 6.55
N SER A 14 12.36 15.94 6.87
CA SER A 14 11.54 14.76 6.56
C SER A 14 10.59 14.49 7.73
N GLU A 15 9.30 14.69 7.52
CA GLU A 15 8.26 14.45 8.54
C GLU A 15 8.17 12.97 8.95
N ASP A 16 8.61 12.07 8.09
CA ASP A 16 8.54 10.60 8.24
C ASP A 16 9.87 9.96 8.72
N GLY A 17 10.90 10.76 8.95
CA GLY A 17 12.24 10.27 9.35
C GLY A 17 12.93 9.41 8.28
N THR A 18 12.52 9.52 7.02
CA THR A 18 13.13 8.78 5.90
C THR A 18 14.01 9.68 5.04
N ILE A 19 15.03 9.11 4.42
CA ILE A 19 15.85 9.79 3.42
C ILE A 19 16.17 8.84 2.27
N THR A 20 16.19 9.36 1.05
CA THR A 20 16.59 8.58 -0.13
C THR A 20 18.02 8.90 -0.56
N ALA A 21 18.68 7.92 -1.17
CA ALA A 21 19.99 8.14 -1.76
C ALA A 21 19.97 9.20 -2.91
N ALA A 22 18.82 9.46 -3.50
CA ALA A 22 18.62 10.52 -4.49
C ALA A 22 18.69 11.90 -3.82
N GLN A 23 17.93 12.13 -2.74
CA GLN A 23 17.97 13.38 -1.95
C GLN A 23 19.38 13.72 -1.46
N VAL A 24 20.14 12.69 -1.00
CA VAL A 24 21.54 12.88 -0.58
C VAL A 24 22.43 13.35 -1.76
N THR A 25 22.22 12.75 -2.94
CA THR A 25 22.95 13.16 -4.15
C THR A 25 22.57 14.58 -4.60
N GLU A 26 21.28 14.92 -4.56
CA GLU A 26 20.76 16.27 -4.88
C GLU A 26 21.29 17.34 -3.93
N ALA A 27 21.51 16.99 -2.64
CA ALA A 27 22.15 17.86 -1.67
C ALA A 27 23.67 17.99 -1.86
N GLY A 28 24.23 17.38 -2.92
CA GLY A 28 25.65 17.45 -3.25
C GLY A 28 26.53 16.56 -2.37
N LEU A 29 25.97 15.55 -1.72
CA LEU A 29 26.71 14.62 -0.87
C LEU A 29 26.98 13.29 -1.58
N HIS A 30 28.08 12.65 -1.23
CA HIS A 30 28.35 11.30 -1.70
C HIS A 30 27.56 10.29 -0.87
N ARG A 31 26.96 9.29 -1.55
CA ARG A 31 26.08 8.29 -0.92
C ARG A 31 26.73 7.43 0.16
N SER A 32 28.07 7.39 0.20
CA SER A 32 28.82 6.67 1.25
C SER A 32 28.53 7.20 2.66
N VAL A 33 28.16 8.47 2.79
CA VAL A 33 27.81 9.06 4.10
C VAL A 33 26.65 8.32 4.76
N LEU A 34 25.68 7.80 3.98
CA LEU A 34 24.58 6.99 4.52
C LEU A 34 25.06 5.67 5.16
N GLN A 35 26.18 5.12 4.68
CA GLN A 35 26.75 3.91 5.27
C GLN A 35 27.35 4.16 6.65
N GLU A 36 27.86 5.37 6.91
CA GLU A 36 28.36 5.77 8.22
C GLU A 36 27.23 5.83 9.24
N PHE A 37 26.09 6.43 8.87
CA PHE A 37 24.88 6.46 9.70
C PHE A 37 24.28 5.07 9.96
N VAL A 38 24.37 4.16 9.00
CA VAL A 38 23.94 2.77 9.20
C VAL A 38 24.91 2.03 10.14
N LYS A 39 26.22 2.27 10.01
CA LYS A 39 27.23 1.65 10.90
C LYS A 39 27.14 2.17 12.32
N SER A 40 26.82 3.46 12.52
CA SER A 40 26.63 4.04 13.86
C SER A 40 25.31 3.61 14.53
N GLY A 41 24.40 2.97 13.78
CA GLY A 41 23.06 2.58 14.26
C GLY A 41 22.06 3.75 14.29
N GLU A 42 22.42 4.93 13.82
CA GLU A 42 21.52 6.09 13.75
C GLU A 42 20.43 5.92 12.68
N MET A 43 20.70 5.09 11.67
CA MET A 43 19.78 4.75 10.59
C MET A 43 19.86 3.27 10.23
N TYR A 44 18.81 2.75 9.60
CA TYR A 44 18.87 1.46 8.93
C TYR A 44 18.41 1.57 7.47
N ARG A 45 18.85 0.62 6.66
CA ARG A 45 18.48 0.55 5.26
C ARG A 45 17.22 -0.30 5.10
N PHE A 46 16.08 0.35 4.86
CA PHE A 46 14.80 -0.35 4.64
C PHE A 46 14.72 -1.00 3.25
N GLY A 47 15.36 -0.38 2.24
CA GLY A 47 15.36 -0.90 0.88
C GLY A 47 16.45 -0.28 0.01
N ARG A 48 16.41 -0.57 -1.28
CA ARG A 48 17.39 0.01 -2.23
C ARG A 48 17.20 1.53 -2.29
N GLY A 49 18.19 2.23 -1.73
CA GLY A 49 18.21 3.69 -1.76
C GLY A 49 17.23 4.36 -0.80
N LEU A 50 16.58 3.63 0.10
CA LEU A 50 15.71 4.16 1.15
C LEU A 50 16.30 3.82 2.52
N TYR A 51 16.46 4.84 3.35
CA TYR A 51 17.03 4.78 4.69
C TYR A 51 16.06 5.42 5.67
N VAL A 52 15.99 4.87 6.87
CA VAL A 52 15.06 5.29 7.93
C VAL A 52 15.86 5.57 9.19
N ARG A 53 15.55 6.66 9.89
CA ARG A 53 16.13 6.98 11.20
C ARG A 53 15.71 5.91 12.21
N SER A 54 16.64 5.35 12.97
CA SER A 54 16.36 4.26 13.93
C SER A 54 15.40 4.67 15.04
N SER A 55 15.24 5.96 15.32
CA SER A 55 14.28 6.52 16.26
C SER A 55 12.92 6.88 15.63
N ALA A 56 12.76 6.75 14.31
CA ALA A 56 11.49 7.02 13.65
C ALA A 56 10.46 5.93 13.99
N TRP A 57 9.19 6.32 14.08
CA TRP A 57 8.11 5.37 14.28
C TRP A 57 7.96 4.50 13.02
N GLU A 58 8.01 3.19 13.19
CA GLU A 58 7.89 2.23 12.08
C GLU A 58 6.45 2.20 11.56
N ASP A 59 6.28 2.60 10.29
CA ASP A 59 5.04 2.46 9.54
C ASP A 59 5.28 1.55 8.34
N ASP A 60 5.08 0.26 8.53
CA ASP A 60 5.31 -0.75 7.50
C ASP A 60 4.52 -0.48 6.22
N PHE A 61 3.28 0.01 6.33
CA PHE A 61 2.46 0.32 5.15
C PHE A 61 3.08 1.46 4.33
N TYR A 62 3.47 2.52 5.00
CA TYR A 62 4.08 3.66 4.34
C TYR A 62 5.45 3.29 3.75
N LEU A 63 6.32 2.67 4.53
CA LEU A 63 7.67 2.30 4.11
C LEU A 63 7.66 1.33 2.92
N LEU A 64 6.74 0.35 2.90
CA LEU A 64 6.58 -0.55 1.76
C LEU A 64 6.15 0.19 0.49
N GLN A 65 5.26 1.18 0.59
CA GLN A 65 4.91 1.99 -0.57
C GLN A 65 6.01 2.95 -1.00
N ARG A 66 6.79 3.47 -0.09
CA ARG A 66 8.02 4.24 -0.41
C ARG A 66 9.02 3.36 -1.17
N LYS A 67 9.20 2.12 -0.74
CA LYS A 67 10.08 1.15 -1.39
C LYS A 67 9.55 0.71 -2.76
N TYR A 68 8.26 0.50 -2.88
CA TYR A 68 7.57 0.04 -4.09
C TYR A 68 6.57 1.09 -4.58
N GLY A 69 7.07 2.22 -5.06
CA GLY A 69 6.29 3.41 -5.38
C GLY A 69 5.11 3.25 -6.36
N ARG A 70 4.98 2.10 -7.02
CA ARG A 70 3.83 1.74 -7.86
C ARG A 70 2.91 0.70 -7.23
N GLY A 71 3.13 0.31 -5.98
CA GLY A 71 2.21 -0.59 -5.28
C GLY A 71 0.99 0.16 -4.76
N ILE A 72 -0.20 -0.41 -4.93
CA ILE A 72 -1.46 0.05 -4.35
C ILE A 72 -1.98 -1.06 -3.45
N TYR A 73 -2.29 -0.79 -2.18
CA TYR A 73 -2.89 -1.77 -1.29
C TYR A 73 -4.26 -2.21 -1.80
N SER A 74 -4.52 -3.50 -1.74
CA SER A 74 -5.70 -4.11 -2.37
C SER A 74 -6.18 -5.36 -1.62
N HIS A 75 -7.32 -5.91 -2.02
CA HIS A 75 -7.88 -7.15 -1.48
C HIS A 75 -8.02 -7.10 0.06
N ASP A 76 -7.59 -8.14 0.77
CA ASP A 76 -7.74 -8.26 2.22
C ASP A 76 -7.01 -7.16 2.99
N THR A 77 -5.87 -6.68 2.48
CA THR A 77 -5.15 -5.55 3.09
C THR A 77 -5.93 -4.24 2.96
N ALA A 78 -6.56 -4.00 1.80
CA ALA A 78 -7.40 -2.81 1.63
C ALA A 78 -8.66 -2.89 2.51
N LEU A 79 -9.28 -4.07 2.66
CA LEU A 79 -10.40 -4.25 3.60
C LEU A 79 -10.00 -3.90 5.04
N TYR A 80 -8.83 -4.34 5.48
CA TYR A 80 -8.29 -4.01 6.80
C TYR A 80 -8.06 -2.50 6.96
N LEU A 81 -7.36 -1.89 6.03
CA LEU A 81 -7.05 -0.45 6.04
C LEU A 81 -8.31 0.44 5.98
N LEU A 82 -9.36 -0.02 5.31
CA LEU A 82 -10.64 0.67 5.20
C LEU A 82 -11.62 0.35 6.36
N GLY A 83 -11.22 -0.48 7.32
CA GLY A 83 -12.05 -0.85 8.47
C GLY A 83 -13.17 -1.84 8.17
N TYR A 84 -13.08 -2.56 7.06
CA TYR A 84 -14.05 -3.59 6.64
C TYR A 84 -13.62 -5.02 6.99
N SER A 85 -12.45 -5.19 7.58
CA SER A 85 -12.00 -6.43 8.20
C SER A 85 -11.23 -6.11 9.47
N ASP A 86 -11.51 -6.85 10.55
CA ASP A 86 -10.77 -6.75 11.81
C ASP A 86 -9.55 -7.69 11.82
N ARG A 87 -9.36 -8.48 10.76
CA ARG A 87 -8.25 -9.43 10.63
C ARG A 87 -7.03 -8.72 10.06
N THR A 88 -5.99 -8.57 10.88
CA THR A 88 -4.68 -8.09 10.39
C THR A 88 -4.13 -9.08 9.37
N PRO A 89 -3.83 -8.65 8.14
CA PRO A 89 -3.29 -9.55 7.12
C PRO A 89 -1.92 -10.09 7.52
N ALA A 90 -1.74 -11.41 7.47
CA ALA A 90 -0.44 -12.04 7.69
C ALA A 90 0.59 -11.70 6.58
N LYS A 91 0.08 -11.36 5.39
CA LYS A 91 0.85 -10.85 4.26
C LYS A 91 0.10 -9.69 3.64
N TYR A 92 0.79 -8.60 3.36
CA TYR A 92 0.16 -7.48 2.69
C TYR A 92 -0.06 -7.77 1.21
N THR A 93 -1.23 -7.44 0.70
CA THR A 93 -1.56 -7.58 -0.72
C THR A 93 -1.42 -6.23 -1.41
N MET A 94 -0.58 -6.18 -2.42
CA MET A 94 -0.39 -4.99 -3.26
C MET A 94 -0.62 -5.32 -4.73
N THR A 95 -1.30 -4.41 -5.41
CA THR A 95 -1.54 -4.47 -6.86
C THR A 95 -0.57 -3.56 -7.58
N PHE A 96 0.03 -4.09 -8.64
CA PHE A 96 0.96 -3.40 -9.54
C PHE A 96 0.44 -3.41 -10.98
N PRO A 97 0.82 -2.44 -11.82
CA PRO A 97 0.51 -2.51 -13.23
C PRO A 97 1.27 -3.68 -13.89
N LYS A 98 0.64 -4.31 -14.89
CA LYS A 98 1.27 -5.35 -15.70
C LYS A 98 2.56 -4.80 -16.33
N GLY A 99 3.64 -5.57 -16.26
CA GLY A 99 4.98 -5.14 -16.72
C GLY A 99 5.84 -4.47 -15.64
N TYR A 100 5.29 -4.10 -14.49
CA TYR A 100 6.13 -3.63 -13.38
C TYR A 100 7.03 -4.76 -12.87
N ASN A 101 8.32 -4.52 -12.91
CA ASN A 101 9.32 -5.46 -12.46
C ASN A 101 10.20 -4.84 -11.37
N ALA A 102 10.17 -5.44 -10.18
CA ALA A 102 11.10 -5.17 -9.10
C ALA A 102 11.55 -6.53 -8.55
N PRO A 103 12.81 -6.94 -8.82
CA PRO A 103 13.31 -8.27 -8.41
C PRO A 103 13.15 -8.53 -6.90
N SER A 104 13.31 -7.49 -6.07
CA SER A 104 13.16 -7.59 -4.62
C SER A 104 11.73 -7.89 -4.14
N LEU A 105 10.71 -7.68 -4.96
CA LEU A 105 9.32 -8.01 -4.59
C LEU A 105 9.13 -9.49 -4.22
N LYS A 106 9.89 -10.39 -4.83
CA LYS A 106 9.81 -11.83 -4.55
C LYS A 106 10.35 -12.21 -3.16
N GLN A 107 11.14 -11.33 -2.55
CA GLN A 107 11.77 -11.53 -1.24
C GLN A 107 10.92 -10.95 -0.11
N GLU A 108 9.89 -10.17 -0.46
CA GLU A 108 9.01 -9.55 0.53
C GLU A 108 7.89 -10.51 0.96
N ASN A 109 7.40 -10.29 2.16
CA ASN A 109 6.21 -10.97 2.67
C ASN A 109 4.92 -10.35 2.08
N LEU A 110 4.86 -10.28 0.73
CA LEU A 110 3.78 -9.65 -0.03
C LEU A 110 3.04 -10.66 -0.90
N ILE A 111 1.73 -10.46 -1.01
CA ILE A 111 0.91 -11.05 -2.06
C ILE A 111 0.85 -10.04 -3.22
N ILE A 112 1.40 -10.42 -4.36
CA ILE A 112 1.54 -9.53 -5.52
C ILE A 112 0.40 -9.82 -6.49
N LYS A 113 -0.42 -8.82 -6.76
CA LYS A 113 -1.43 -8.84 -7.83
C LYS A 113 -0.97 -7.95 -8.98
N ARG A 114 -1.39 -8.29 -10.21
CA ARG A 114 -1.08 -7.51 -11.41
C ARG A 114 -2.34 -7.26 -12.21
N VAL A 115 -2.51 -6.02 -12.65
CA VAL A 115 -3.66 -5.60 -13.47
C VAL A 115 -3.18 -4.90 -14.73
N VAL A 116 -4.01 -4.87 -15.75
CA VAL A 116 -3.77 -4.09 -16.96
C VAL A 116 -3.79 -2.59 -16.64
N PRO A 117 -3.08 -1.74 -17.42
CA PRO A 117 -2.96 -0.32 -17.11
C PRO A 117 -4.30 0.38 -16.91
N GLU A 118 -5.32 0.03 -17.69
CA GLU A 118 -6.65 0.61 -17.65
C GLU A 118 -7.36 0.38 -16.31
N ASN A 119 -7.01 -0.70 -15.61
CA ASN A 119 -7.57 -1.05 -14.31
C ASN A 119 -6.67 -0.67 -13.14
N TYR A 120 -5.49 -0.11 -13.39
CA TYR A 120 -4.53 0.17 -12.33
C TYR A 120 -4.87 1.44 -11.54
N GLU A 121 -5.22 2.54 -12.22
CA GLU A 121 -5.60 3.80 -11.55
C GLU A 121 -7.06 3.82 -11.09
N PHE A 122 -7.84 2.88 -11.58
CA PHE A 122 -9.27 2.79 -11.36
C PHE A 122 -9.63 2.44 -9.91
N GLY A 123 -10.28 3.36 -9.22
CA GLY A 123 -10.64 3.23 -7.80
C GLY A 123 -9.47 3.48 -6.83
N ARG A 124 -8.33 4.04 -7.28
CA ARG A 124 -7.25 4.43 -6.39
C ARG A 124 -7.64 5.66 -5.58
N VAL A 125 -7.42 5.58 -4.27
CA VAL A 125 -7.57 6.69 -3.33
C VAL A 125 -6.34 6.77 -2.43
N GLU A 126 -6.16 7.90 -1.76
CA GLU A 126 -5.18 8.07 -0.71
C GLU A 126 -5.89 8.15 0.64
N ILE A 127 -5.36 7.46 1.62
CA ILE A 127 -5.83 7.45 3.00
C ILE A 127 -4.63 7.57 3.94
N GLU A 128 -4.89 7.84 5.21
CA GLU A 128 -3.86 7.72 6.24
C GLU A 128 -3.67 6.26 6.65
N SER A 129 -2.42 5.86 6.82
CA SER A 129 -2.06 4.59 7.45
C SER A 129 -2.46 4.59 8.92
N PRO A 130 -2.42 3.45 9.63
CA PRO A 130 -2.60 3.43 11.10
C PRO A 130 -1.62 4.33 11.87
N SER A 131 -0.50 4.70 11.28
CA SER A 131 0.51 5.61 11.86
C SER A 131 0.39 7.07 11.36
N GLY A 132 -0.64 7.40 10.54
CA GLY A 132 -0.94 8.75 10.08
C GLY A 132 -0.22 9.18 8.79
N ASN A 133 0.54 8.30 8.13
CA ASN A 133 1.21 8.64 6.88
C ASN A 133 0.30 8.38 5.66
N PRO A 134 0.40 9.19 4.58
CA PRO A 134 -0.41 9.01 3.39
C PRO A 134 0.00 7.74 2.62
N ILE A 135 -0.98 6.87 2.38
CA ILE A 135 -0.82 5.64 1.62
C ILE A 135 -1.91 5.49 0.54
N ARG A 136 -1.56 4.81 -0.55
CA ARG A 136 -2.50 4.54 -1.64
C ARG A 136 -3.13 3.18 -1.46
N VAL A 137 -4.45 3.16 -1.55
CA VAL A 137 -5.27 1.97 -1.45
C VAL A 137 -6.35 2.02 -2.54
N TYR A 138 -6.91 0.89 -2.92
CA TYR A 138 -8.15 0.90 -3.68
C TYR A 138 -9.32 1.19 -2.76
N ASP A 139 -10.27 1.99 -3.26
CA ASP A 139 -11.51 2.28 -2.54
C ASP A 139 -12.34 1.02 -2.27
N LEU A 140 -13.37 1.17 -1.45
CA LEU A 140 -14.14 0.05 -0.94
C LEU A 140 -14.84 -0.72 -2.06
N GLU A 141 -15.51 -0.05 -2.99
CA GLU A 141 -16.25 -0.71 -4.08
C GLU A 141 -15.31 -1.45 -5.02
N ARG A 142 -14.13 -0.87 -5.30
CA ARG A 142 -13.08 -1.56 -6.04
C ARG A 142 -12.56 -2.77 -5.28
N THR A 143 -12.32 -2.63 -4.00
CA THR A 143 -11.80 -3.70 -3.15
C THR A 143 -12.79 -4.86 -3.06
N LEU A 144 -14.09 -4.59 -2.92
CA LEU A 144 -15.13 -5.62 -2.95
C LEU A 144 -15.15 -6.40 -4.27
N CYS A 145 -14.93 -5.72 -5.39
CA CYS A 145 -14.79 -6.39 -6.68
C CYS A 145 -13.52 -7.26 -6.76
N ASP A 146 -12.40 -6.75 -6.24
CA ASP A 146 -11.11 -7.45 -6.30
C ASP A 146 -11.10 -8.74 -5.45
N ILE A 147 -11.72 -8.75 -4.25
CA ILE A 147 -11.83 -9.96 -3.42
C ILE A 147 -12.73 -11.05 -4.02
N LEU A 148 -13.60 -10.69 -4.95
CA LEU A 148 -14.46 -11.62 -5.69
C LEU A 148 -13.80 -12.12 -6.99
N ARG A 149 -12.71 -11.50 -7.43
CA ARG A 149 -12.10 -11.76 -8.73
C ARG A 149 -11.18 -12.98 -8.69
N GLY A 150 -11.15 -13.73 -9.79
CA GLY A 150 -10.32 -14.93 -9.91
C GLY A 150 -10.71 -16.01 -8.91
N SER A 151 -9.74 -16.52 -8.15
CA SER A 151 -9.96 -17.45 -7.04
C SER A 151 -10.66 -16.80 -5.85
N GLY A 152 -10.66 -15.45 -5.81
CA GLY A 152 -11.21 -14.68 -4.70
C GLY A 152 -10.37 -14.70 -3.44
N SER A 153 -10.86 -14.01 -2.41
CA SER A 153 -10.40 -14.13 -1.04
C SER A 153 -11.17 -15.24 -0.30
N ASP A 154 -10.81 -15.49 0.96
CA ASP A 154 -11.54 -16.42 1.81
C ASP A 154 -13.04 -16.08 1.88
N VAL A 155 -13.89 -17.11 1.80
CA VAL A 155 -15.36 -16.94 1.74
C VAL A 155 -15.91 -16.22 2.98
N GLN A 156 -15.30 -16.43 4.15
CA GLN A 156 -15.70 -15.74 5.37
C GLN A 156 -15.36 -14.25 5.30
N ILE A 157 -14.16 -13.90 4.84
CA ILE A 157 -13.72 -12.51 4.66
C ILE A 157 -14.66 -11.80 3.67
N VAL A 158 -14.95 -12.45 2.54
CA VAL A 158 -15.89 -11.90 1.53
C VAL A 158 -17.26 -11.69 2.14
N GLY A 159 -17.80 -12.70 2.84
CA GLY A 159 -19.12 -12.63 3.47
C GLY A 159 -19.23 -11.52 4.51
N GLU A 160 -18.23 -11.38 5.37
CA GLU A 160 -18.17 -10.32 6.39
C GLU A 160 -18.08 -8.92 5.74
N ALA A 161 -17.22 -8.74 4.75
CA ALA A 161 -17.06 -7.47 4.06
C ALA A 161 -18.34 -7.06 3.31
N MET A 162 -18.98 -7.98 2.59
CA MET A 162 -20.23 -7.73 1.87
C MET A 162 -21.38 -7.39 2.82
N LYS A 163 -21.50 -8.07 3.97
CA LYS A 163 -22.49 -7.75 5.02
C LYS A 163 -22.29 -6.36 5.59
N ARG A 164 -21.05 -6.02 5.98
CA ARG A 164 -20.72 -4.68 6.48
C ARG A 164 -21.05 -3.60 5.44
N TYR A 165 -20.71 -3.86 4.17
CA TYR A 165 -21.03 -2.94 3.08
C TYR A 165 -22.53 -2.76 2.89
N ALA A 166 -23.31 -3.84 2.86
CA ALA A 166 -24.78 -3.79 2.70
C ALA A 166 -25.45 -2.99 3.84
N ALA A 167 -24.92 -3.09 5.07
CA ALA A 167 -25.41 -2.37 6.24
C ALA A 167 -24.91 -0.90 6.30
N SER A 168 -23.88 -0.53 5.55
CA SER A 168 -23.30 0.83 5.56
C SER A 168 -24.27 1.86 4.99
N LYS A 169 -24.34 3.03 5.62
CA LYS A 169 -25.06 4.20 5.09
C LYS A 169 -24.33 4.85 3.91
N ASP A 170 -23.00 4.69 3.86
CA ASP A 170 -22.13 5.31 2.85
C ASP A 170 -21.91 4.43 1.62
N LYS A 171 -22.64 3.30 1.53
CA LYS A 171 -22.56 2.40 0.36
C LYS A 171 -22.96 3.09 -0.92
N ASN A 172 -22.19 2.90 -1.97
CA ASN A 172 -22.48 3.40 -3.30
C ASN A 172 -22.71 2.23 -4.27
N ILE A 173 -23.96 1.72 -4.30
CA ILE A 173 -24.35 0.58 -5.13
C ILE A 173 -24.12 0.86 -6.62
N HIS A 174 -24.38 2.09 -7.08
CA HIS A 174 -24.15 2.47 -8.47
C HIS A 174 -22.67 2.31 -8.85
N LYS A 175 -21.78 2.85 -8.04
CA LYS A 175 -20.34 2.74 -8.21
C LYS A 175 -19.87 1.28 -8.13
N LEU A 176 -20.37 0.50 -7.17
CA LEU A 176 -20.07 -0.92 -7.06
C LEU A 176 -20.44 -1.67 -8.34
N MET A 177 -21.61 -1.41 -8.90
CA MET A 177 -22.08 -2.08 -10.11
C MET A 177 -21.29 -1.66 -11.36
N GLN A 178 -20.88 -0.40 -11.48
CA GLN A 178 -19.98 0.06 -12.54
C GLN A 178 -18.62 -0.66 -12.46
N TYR A 179 -18.06 -0.75 -11.25
CA TYR A 179 -16.78 -1.43 -11.03
C TYR A 179 -16.88 -2.94 -11.29
N ALA A 180 -17.99 -3.54 -10.88
CA ALA A 180 -18.25 -4.96 -11.11
C ALA A 180 -18.38 -5.31 -12.60
N ASP A 181 -18.96 -4.43 -13.40
CA ASP A 181 -19.01 -4.58 -14.86
C ASP A 181 -17.62 -4.50 -15.47
N GLN A 182 -16.85 -3.44 -15.17
CA GLN A 182 -15.51 -3.24 -15.72
C GLN A 182 -14.55 -4.37 -15.33
N LEU A 183 -14.64 -4.86 -14.10
CA LEU A 183 -13.78 -5.93 -13.58
C LEU A 183 -14.33 -7.34 -13.87
N ARG A 184 -15.49 -7.44 -14.54
CA ARG A 184 -16.16 -8.69 -14.94
C ARG A 184 -16.50 -9.61 -13.77
N VAL A 185 -16.97 -9.02 -12.67
CA VAL A 185 -17.39 -9.75 -11.45
C VAL A 185 -18.86 -9.51 -11.08
N LYS A 186 -19.60 -8.79 -11.89
CA LYS A 186 -21.01 -8.42 -11.64
C LYS A 186 -21.89 -9.60 -11.22
N PRO A 187 -21.85 -10.79 -11.88
CA PRO A 187 -22.69 -11.91 -11.44
C PRO A 187 -22.37 -12.38 -10.01
N LYS A 188 -21.09 -12.29 -9.60
CA LYS A 188 -20.69 -12.64 -8.23
C LYS A 188 -21.18 -11.58 -7.23
N VAL A 189 -21.04 -10.29 -7.54
CA VAL A 189 -21.55 -9.19 -6.70
C VAL A 189 -23.05 -9.31 -6.50
N LEU A 190 -23.82 -9.48 -7.57
CA LEU A 190 -25.29 -9.64 -7.51
C LEU A 190 -25.69 -10.80 -6.58
N ARG A 191 -25.03 -11.96 -6.72
CA ARG A 191 -25.32 -13.13 -5.87
C ARG A 191 -25.17 -12.84 -4.37
N TYR A 192 -24.16 -12.04 -3.98
CA TYR A 192 -24.02 -11.62 -2.58
C TYR A 192 -25.07 -10.60 -2.18
N MET A 193 -25.38 -9.64 -3.07
CA MET A 193 -26.36 -8.58 -2.77
C MET A 193 -27.80 -9.10 -2.70
N GLU A 194 -28.15 -10.21 -3.38
CA GLU A 194 -29.47 -10.83 -3.35
C GLU A 194 -29.77 -11.56 -2.03
N VAL A 195 -28.73 -11.96 -1.29
CA VAL A 195 -28.88 -12.72 -0.02
C VAL A 195 -28.63 -11.89 1.24
N LEU A 196 -28.31 -10.60 1.09
CA LEU A 196 -28.04 -9.65 2.18
C LEU A 196 -29.13 -8.60 2.30
#